data_70177d1a894c83af11a0a528cb71bb6b
#
_entry.id   70177d1a894c83af11a0a528cb71bb6b
#
_cell.length_a   1.000
_cell.length_b   1.000
_cell.length_c   1.000
_cell.angle_alpha   90.00
_cell.angle_beta   90.00
_cell.angle_gamma   90.00
#
_symmetry.space_group_name_H-M   'P 1'
#
loop_
_entity.id
_entity.type
_entity.pdbx_description
1 polymer ?
#
loop_
_entity_poly.entity_id
_entity_poly.type
_entity_poly.pdbx_seq_one_letter_code
_entity_poly.pdbx_strand_id
1 'polypeptide(L)'
;MNITKKLFLSIVYLLLALPLQAQIKPTAMLLPIYFVDLDKKGLQGSLNNHVQTELSAYYELKSEKEIEQARDAAIDKLSSENCTEEACVKVMGEMLDVEYTFSLEVIDTGEGWDLTAVRQDLDGVSSRRNELCKNCSLSKARKSLSGMLTALRPGEMLIQRGKASLRLEATPQAQVFLDGRDQGKTPLDLSVDARKPLEIFKRGQVNYFLNLGGIQ
;
A
#
# COMPACT_ATOMS: atom_id res chain seq x y z
N MET A 1 -24.37 -20.57 -50.09
CA MET A 1 -23.78 -19.29 -49.70
C MET A 1 -24.38 -18.86 -48.38
N ASN A 2 -23.91 -18.92 -47.27
CA ASN A 2 -22.67 -18.93 -46.56
C ASN A 2 -22.96 -19.02 -45.04
N ILE A 3 -23.21 -20.21 -44.55
CA ILE A 3 -23.39 -20.47 -43.10
C ILE A 3 -22.08 -20.14 -42.38
N THR A 4 -20.94 -20.44 -43.00
CA THR A 4 -19.59 -20.15 -42.46
C THR A 4 -19.29 -18.65 -42.27
N LYS A 5 -19.77 -17.77 -43.17
CA LYS A 5 -19.60 -16.31 -43.00
C LYS A 5 -20.44 -15.73 -41.86
N LYS A 6 -21.64 -16.24 -41.64
CA LYS A 6 -22.48 -15.78 -40.50
C LYS A 6 -21.95 -16.25 -39.18
N LEU A 7 -21.38 -17.46 -39.11
CA LEU A 7 -20.74 -17.99 -37.89
C LEU A 7 -19.47 -17.18 -37.52
N PHE A 8 -18.67 -16.83 -38.53
CA PHE A 8 -17.45 -16.05 -38.31
C PHE A 8 -17.74 -14.60 -37.82
N LEU A 9 -18.78 -13.97 -38.39
CA LEU A 9 -19.22 -12.64 -37.96
C LEU A 9 -19.73 -12.64 -36.51
N SER A 10 -20.46 -13.69 -36.10
CA SER A 10 -21.02 -13.85 -34.76
C SER A 10 -19.93 -14.03 -33.70
N ILE A 11 -18.85 -14.77 -34.03
CA ILE A 11 -17.69 -14.97 -33.12
C ILE A 11 -16.89 -13.69 -32.94
N VAL A 12 -16.71 -12.91 -34.03
CA VAL A 12 -16.00 -11.62 -33.93
C VAL A 12 -16.79 -10.61 -33.10
N TYR A 13 -18.12 -10.58 -33.18
CA TYR A 13 -18.93 -9.71 -32.31
C TYR A 13 -18.91 -10.16 -30.84
N LEU A 14 -18.82 -11.45 -30.57
CA LEU A 14 -18.72 -11.97 -29.18
C LEU A 14 -17.40 -11.65 -28.54
N LEU A 15 -16.30 -11.61 -29.31
CA LEU A 15 -14.98 -11.24 -28.82
C LEU A 15 -14.80 -9.72 -28.57
N LEU A 16 -15.61 -8.87 -29.26
CA LEU A 16 -15.61 -7.42 -29.05
C LEU A 16 -16.46 -6.98 -27.84
N ALA A 17 -17.29 -7.87 -27.30
CA ALA A 17 -18.17 -7.60 -26.16
C ALA A 17 -17.55 -7.97 -24.80
N LEU A 18 -16.25 -8.29 -24.74
CA LEU A 18 -15.55 -8.43 -23.47
C LEU A 18 -15.52 -7.05 -22.78
N PRO A 19 -16.18 -6.89 -21.62
CA PRO A 19 -16.11 -5.62 -20.92
C PRO A 19 -14.62 -5.35 -20.62
N LEU A 20 -14.09 -4.24 -21.11
CA LEU A 20 -12.87 -3.67 -20.57
C LEU A 20 -13.18 -3.42 -19.08
N GLN A 21 -12.76 -4.32 -18.21
CA GLN A 21 -12.77 -4.07 -16.77
C GLN A 21 -11.75 -2.93 -16.57
N ALA A 22 -12.25 -1.71 -16.58
CA ALA A 22 -11.47 -0.56 -16.11
C ALA A 22 -11.08 -0.90 -14.67
N GLN A 23 -9.80 -1.14 -14.46
CA GLN A 23 -9.26 -1.41 -13.13
C GLN A 23 -9.46 -0.14 -12.32
N ILE A 24 -10.45 -0.14 -11.41
CA ILE A 24 -10.72 1.00 -10.52
C ILE A 24 -9.49 1.14 -9.64
N LYS A 25 -8.79 2.26 -9.80
CA LYS A 25 -7.65 2.57 -8.93
C LYS A 25 -8.18 2.93 -7.54
N PRO A 26 -7.56 2.43 -6.46
CA PRO A 26 -7.87 2.89 -5.13
C PRO A 26 -7.57 4.38 -4.97
N THR A 27 -8.39 5.07 -4.16
CA THR A 27 -8.21 6.50 -3.89
C THR A 27 -7.11 6.72 -2.87
N ALA A 28 -6.31 7.76 -3.04
CA ALA A 28 -5.25 8.10 -2.10
C ALA A 28 -5.01 9.60 -1.99
N MET A 29 -4.45 10.03 -0.85
CA MET A 29 -3.88 11.36 -0.70
C MET A 29 -2.38 11.27 -0.45
N LEU A 30 -1.63 12.19 -1.07
CA LEU A 30 -0.22 12.41 -0.83
C LEU A 30 -0.07 13.67 0.01
N LEU A 31 0.36 13.52 1.26
CA LEU A 31 0.71 14.66 2.10
C LEU A 31 1.91 15.41 1.53
N PRO A 32 2.05 16.71 1.80
CA PRO A 32 3.24 17.47 1.41
C PRO A 32 4.51 16.73 1.85
N ILE A 33 5.46 16.57 0.92
CA ILE A 33 6.74 15.91 1.24
C ILE A 33 7.52 16.81 2.19
N TYR A 34 7.95 16.24 3.31
CA TYR A 34 8.75 16.94 4.30
C TYR A 34 10.23 16.89 3.90
N PHE A 35 10.85 18.07 3.72
CA PHE A 35 12.26 18.19 3.36
C PHE A 35 13.01 18.83 4.52
N VAL A 36 14.08 18.18 4.99
CA VAL A 36 14.98 18.68 6.05
C VAL A 36 16.35 18.90 5.43
N ASP A 37 16.92 20.09 5.67
CA ASP A 37 18.25 20.51 5.21
C ASP A 37 18.48 20.42 3.69
N LEU A 38 17.41 20.29 2.92
CA LEU A 38 17.43 20.22 1.45
C LEU A 38 16.94 21.55 0.84
N ASP A 39 17.76 22.60 0.89
CA ASP A 39 17.39 23.99 0.55
C ASP A 39 17.19 24.29 -0.94
N LYS A 40 17.24 23.28 -1.82
CA LYS A 40 17.14 23.48 -3.26
C LYS A 40 15.69 23.32 -3.75
N LYS A 41 14.92 24.42 -3.81
CA LYS A 41 13.51 24.44 -4.24
C LYS A 41 13.25 23.70 -5.56
N GLY A 42 14.12 23.81 -6.56
CA GLY A 42 13.97 23.08 -7.83
C GLY A 42 14.09 21.57 -7.67
N LEU A 43 14.85 21.10 -6.69
CA LEU A 43 15.05 19.71 -6.35
C LEU A 43 13.82 19.14 -5.65
N GLN A 44 13.29 19.90 -4.66
CA GLN A 44 12.06 19.57 -3.96
C GLN A 44 10.88 19.42 -4.94
N GLY A 45 10.65 20.41 -5.80
CA GLY A 45 9.60 20.37 -6.82
C GLY A 45 9.77 19.16 -7.78
N SER A 46 11.01 18.84 -8.14
CA SER A 46 11.30 17.72 -9.02
C SER A 46 11.03 16.35 -8.36
N LEU A 47 11.29 16.21 -7.06
CA LEU A 47 10.96 15.00 -6.31
C LEU A 47 9.46 14.89 -6.09
N ASN A 48 8.79 15.98 -5.74
CA ASN A 48 7.33 16.01 -5.57
C ASN A 48 6.61 15.55 -6.84
N ASN A 49 6.95 16.15 -7.99
CA ASN A 49 6.38 15.75 -9.28
C ASN A 49 6.65 14.28 -9.62
N HIS A 50 7.84 13.77 -9.30
CA HIS A 50 8.18 12.37 -9.52
C HIS A 50 7.31 11.44 -8.68
N VAL A 51 7.17 11.72 -7.38
CA VAL A 51 6.33 10.92 -6.46
C VAL A 51 4.87 10.95 -6.88
N GLN A 52 4.33 12.12 -7.23
CA GLN A 52 2.96 12.23 -7.73
C GLN A 52 2.75 11.41 -9.01
N THR A 53 3.71 11.45 -9.93
CA THR A 53 3.63 10.67 -11.19
C THR A 53 3.63 9.16 -10.90
N GLU A 54 4.53 8.69 -10.04
CA GLU A 54 4.63 7.29 -9.65
C GLU A 54 3.34 6.79 -8.96
N LEU A 55 2.83 7.55 -8.00
CA LEU A 55 1.60 7.20 -7.30
C LEU A 55 0.38 7.23 -8.21
N SER A 56 0.27 8.22 -9.11
CA SER A 56 -0.86 8.36 -10.05
C SER A 56 -0.97 7.19 -11.04
N ALA A 57 0.11 6.44 -11.25
CA ALA A 57 0.07 5.23 -12.05
C ALA A 57 -0.84 4.15 -11.43
N TYR A 58 -0.95 4.12 -10.10
CA TYR A 58 -1.63 3.06 -9.34
C TYR A 58 -2.81 3.54 -8.51
N TYR A 59 -2.87 4.82 -8.18
CA TYR A 59 -3.89 5.43 -7.33
C TYR A 59 -4.58 6.59 -8.03
N GLU A 60 -5.82 6.83 -7.65
CA GLU A 60 -6.51 8.09 -7.94
C GLU A 60 -6.17 9.08 -6.84
N LEU A 61 -5.23 9.99 -7.13
CA LEU A 61 -4.76 10.97 -6.14
C LEU A 61 -5.71 12.14 -6.01
N LYS A 62 -6.01 12.53 -4.76
CA LYS A 62 -6.67 13.79 -4.46
C LYS A 62 -5.75 14.96 -4.82
N SER A 63 -6.34 16.05 -5.31
CA SER A 63 -5.58 17.25 -5.67
C SER A 63 -5.04 17.97 -4.42
N GLU A 64 -3.95 18.72 -4.57
CA GLU A 64 -3.38 19.54 -3.48
C GLU A 64 -4.43 20.47 -2.87
N LYS A 65 -5.30 21.05 -3.69
CA LYS A 65 -6.38 21.94 -3.24
C LYS A 65 -7.40 21.21 -2.35
N GLU A 66 -7.80 20.00 -2.72
CA GLU A 66 -8.72 19.19 -1.89
C GLU A 66 -8.06 18.83 -0.57
N ILE A 67 -6.77 18.44 -0.60
CA ILE A 67 -6.00 18.09 0.60
C ILE A 67 -5.86 19.31 1.53
N GLU A 68 -5.59 20.49 0.99
CA GLU A 68 -5.48 21.72 1.76
C GLU A 68 -6.81 22.10 2.42
N GLN A 69 -7.91 22.03 1.68
CA GLN A 69 -9.25 22.27 2.22
C GLN A 69 -9.64 21.28 3.32
N ALA A 70 -9.31 19.99 3.13
CA ALA A 70 -9.56 18.97 4.15
C ALA A 70 -8.69 19.16 5.39
N ARG A 71 -7.44 19.62 5.22
CA ARG A 71 -6.55 19.96 6.33
C ARG A 71 -7.11 21.10 7.17
N ASP A 72 -7.52 22.19 6.54
CA ASP A 72 -8.07 23.34 7.24
C ASP A 72 -9.35 22.97 8.01
N ALA A 73 -10.24 22.19 7.38
CA ALA A 73 -11.44 21.68 8.03
C ALA A 73 -11.15 20.68 9.18
N ALA A 74 -10.08 19.87 9.06
CA ALA A 74 -9.67 18.96 10.12
C ALA A 74 -9.06 19.72 11.32
N ILE A 75 -8.28 20.77 11.08
CA ILE A 75 -7.76 21.67 12.11
C ILE A 75 -8.91 22.29 12.90
N ASP A 76 -9.89 22.85 12.22
CA ASP A 76 -11.07 23.43 12.83
C ASP A 76 -11.85 22.40 13.68
N LYS A 77 -12.05 21.20 13.14
CA LYS A 77 -12.79 20.12 13.80
C LYS A 77 -12.09 19.61 15.06
N LEU A 78 -10.77 19.51 15.03
CA LEU A 78 -9.99 18.97 16.15
C LEU A 78 -9.52 20.07 17.13
N SER A 79 -9.76 21.34 16.83
CA SER A 79 -9.23 22.50 17.57
C SER A 79 -7.69 22.39 17.76
N SER A 80 -7.00 21.87 16.76
CA SER A 80 -5.56 21.62 16.76
C SER A 80 -4.85 22.72 15.97
N GLU A 81 -3.71 23.21 16.48
CA GLU A 81 -2.93 24.22 15.79
C GLU A 81 -2.19 23.68 14.56
N ASN A 82 -1.95 22.35 14.50
CA ASN A 82 -1.24 21.69 13.42
C ASN A 82 -1.85 20.34 13.05
N CYS A 83 -1.98 20.09 11.75
CA CYS A 83 -2.49 18.82 11.21
C CYS A 83 -1.34 17.84 10.85
N THR A 84 -0.43 17.62 11.78
CA THR A 84 0.69 16.66 11.64
C THR A 84 0.46 15.38 12.45
N GLU A 85 -0.49 15.40 13.36
CA GLU A 85 -0.83 14.26 14.19
C GLU A 85 -1.66 13.22 13.41
N GLU A 86 -1.50 11.97 13.76
CA GLU A 86 -2.20 10.83 13.15
C GLU A 86 -3.73 11.02 13.12
N ALA A 87 -4.28 11.59 14.20
CA ALA A 87 -5.71 11.90 14.30
C ALA A 87 -6.19 12.86 13.21
N CYS A 88 -5.39 13.89 12.89
CA CYS A 88 -5.72 14.85 11.87
C CYS A 88 -5.65 14.23 10.47
N VAL A 89 -4.62 13.46 10.19
CA VAL A 89 -4.46 12.73 8.92
C VAL A 89 -5.63 11.76 8.70
N LYS A 90 -6.07 11.09 9.75
CA LYS A 90 -7.25 10.21 9.69
C LYS A 90 -8.53 10.99 9.35
N VAL A 91 -8.77 12.10 10.02
CA VAL A 91 -9.95 12.96 9.75
C VAL A 91 -9.94 13.49 8.32
N MET A 92 -8.77 13.92 7.82
CA MET A 92 -8.61 14.31 6.41
C MET A 92 -8.93 13.16 5.45
N GLY A 93 -8.43 11.97 5.74
CA GLY A 93 -8.69 10.77 4.93
C GLY A 93 -10.16 10.42 4.86
N GLU A 94 -10.87 10.48 5.99
CA GLU A 94 -12.32 10.27 6.07
C GLU A 94 -13.09 11.34 5.27
N MET A 95 -12.70 12.62 5.37
CA MET A 95 -13.34 13.72 4.64
C MET A 95 -13.15 13.62 3.13
N LEU A 96 -11.99 13.14 2.70
CA LEU A 96 -11.65 12.99 1.29
C LEU A 96 -12.09 11.66 0.67
N ASP A 97 -12.61 10.76 1.49
CA ASP A 97 -12.98 9.39 1.08
C ASP A 97 -11.83 8.69 0.34
N VAL A 98 -10.66 8.63 1.00
CA VAL A 98 -9.48 7.96 0.46
C VAL A 98 -9.21 6.65 1.20
N GLU A 99 -8.75 5.65 0.45
CA GLU A 99 -8.36 4.35 1.03
C GLU A 99 -6.96 4.39 1.64
N TYR A 100 -6.07 5.24 1.09
CA TYR A 100 -4.67 5.31 1.51
C TYR A 100 -4.17 6.74 1.67
N THR A 101 -3.28 6.91 2.64
CA THR A 101 -2.51 8.13 2.84
C THR A 101 -1.03 7.82 2.65
N PHE A 102 -0.34 8.68 1.90
CA PHE A 102 1.11 8.62 1.74
C PHE A 102 1.76 9.82 2.40
N SER A 103 2.78 9.57 3.21
CA SER A 103 3.70 10.59 3.73
C SER A 103 5.13 10.24 3.37
N LEU A 104 5.89 11.24 2.97
CA LEU A 104 7.29 11.11 2.60
C LEU A 104 8.14 12.15 3.31
N GLU A 105 9.35 11.73 3.67
CA GLU A 105 10.36 12.58 4.28
C GLU A 105 11.69 12.38 3.56
N VAL A 106 12.40 13.48 3.32
CA VAL A 106 13.71 13.51 2.70
C VAL A 106 14.63 14.39 3.53
N ILE A 107 15.64 13.78 4.17
CA ILE A 107 16.58 14.47 5.04
C ILE A 107 17.95 14.46 4.37
N ASP A 108 18.57 15.63 4.17
CA ASP A 108 19.99 15.70 3.78
C ASP A 108 20.86 15.53 5.03
N THR A 109 21.62 14.43 5.08
CA THR A 109 22.51 14.12 6.22
C THR A 109 23.94 14.61 6.00
N GLY A 110 24.22 15.27 4.88
CA GLY A 110 25.58 15.66 4.48
C GLY A 110 26.39 14.51 3.83
N GLU A 111 26.14 13.26 4.20
CA GLU A 111 26.75 12.07 3.59
C GLU A 111 25.85 11.47 2.48
N GLY A 112 24.58 11.85 2.46
CA GLY A 112 23.56 11.37 1.54
C GLY A 112 22.18 11.84 1.99
N TRP A 113 21.15 11.24 1.38
CA TRP A 113 19.78 11.56 1.75
C TRP A 113 19.12 10.35 2.41
N ASP A 114 18.56 10.58 3.59
CA ASP A 114 17.71 9.59 4.24
C ASP A 114 16.28 9.79 3.71
N LEU A 115 15.77 8.74 3.09
CA LEU A 115 14.47 8.71 2.44
C LEU A 115 13.53 7.84 3.27
N THR A 116 12.41 8.41 3.70
CA THR A 116 11.34 7.67 4.37
C THR A 116 10.07 7.80 3.56
N ALA A 117 9.37 6.69 3.35
CA ALA A 117 8.04 6.65 2.78
C ALA A 117 7.13 5.79 3.65
N VAL A 118 5.94 6.29 3.95
CA VAL A 118 4.91 5.60 4.74
C VAL A 118 3.62 5.60 3.94
N ARG A 119 2.97 4.44 3.87
CA ARG A 119 1.58 4.30 3.46
C ARG A 119 0.78 3.89 4.68
N GLN A 120 -0.34 4.53 4.90
CA GLN A 120 -1.29 4.20 5.95
C GLN A 120 -2.68 4.03 5.34
N ASP A 121 -3.45 3.04 5.79
CA ASP A 121 -4.87 2.93 5.46
C ASP A 121 -5.74 3.64 6.51
N LEU A 122 -7.04 3.71 6.26
CA LEU A 122 -7.99 4.36 7.19
C LEU A 122 -8.15 3.62 8.53
N ASP A 123 -7.81 2.34 8.58
CA ASP A 123 -7.85 1.54 9.81
C ASP A 123 -6.60 1.77 10.69
N GLY A 124 -5.65 2.58 10.20
CA GLY A 124 -4.41 2.91 10.92
C GLY A 124 -3.28 1.91 10.68
N VAL A 125 -3.48 0.90 9.81
CA VAL A 125 -2.39 -0.02 9.46
C VAL A 125 -1.39 0.71 8.58
N SER A 126 -0.17 0.85 9.08
CA SER A 126 0.89 1.57 8.40
C SER A 126 1.98 0.63 7.88
N SER A 127 2.55 1.01 6.76
CA SER A 127 3.70 0.35 6.15
C SER A 127 4.76 1.37 5.85
N ARG A 128 5.97 1.13 6.32
CA ARG A 128 7.09 2.07 6.23
C ARG A 128 8.24 1.48 5.43
N ARG A 129 8.93 2.31 4.65
CA ARG A 129 10.19 2.01 3.99
C ARG A 129 11.18 3.14 4.24
N ASN A 130 12.41 2.77 4.57
CA ASN A 130 13.52 3.71 4.77
C ASN A 130 14.68 3.27 3.88
N GLU A 131 15.36 4.23 3.27
CA GLU A 131 16.55 3.99 2.48
C GLU A 131 17.55 5.14 2.60
N LEU A 132 18.80 4.83 2.90
CA LEU A 132 19.88 5.80 2.86
C LEU A 132 20.51 5.85 1.46
N CYS A 133 20.22 6.91 0.72
CA CYS A 133 20.77 7.18 -0.60
C CYS A 133 22.15 7.83 -0.48
N LYS A 134 23.23 7.03 -0.31
CA LYS A 134 24.60 7.52 -0.19
C LYS A 134 25.07 8.23 -1.47
N ASN A 135 25.77 9.37 -1.30
CA ASN A 135 26.20 10.23 -2.43
C ASN A 135 25.01 10.47 -3.38
N CYS A 136 23.91 10.91 -2.82
CA CYS A 136 22.63 11.00 -3.52
C CYS A 136 22.65 12.08 -4.60
N SER A 137 22.15 11.73 -5.76
CA SER A 137 21.80 12.66 -6.83
C SER A 137 20.29 12.59 -7.05
N LEU A 138 19.73 13.58 -7.72
CA LEU A 138 18.30 13.59 -8.06
C LEU A 138 17.86 12.29 -8.75
N SER A 139 18.66 11.78 -9.67
CA SER A 139 18.37 10.54 -10.40
C SER A 139 18.37 9.32 -9.48
N LYS A 140 19.34 9.25 -8.54
CA LYS A 140 19.38 8.16 -7.56
C LYS A 140 18.19 8.25 -6.60
N ALA A 141 17.88 9.44 -6.07
CA ALA A 141 16.73 9.66 -5.19
C ALA A 141 15.42 9.23 -5.84
N ARG A 142 15.19 9.62 -7.10
CA ARG A 142 14.01 9.19 -7.86
C ARG A 142 13.92 7.67 -7.96
N LYS A 143 15.03 7.00 -8.28
CA LYS A 143 15.08 5.54 -8.38
C LYS A 143 14.76 4.87 -7.04
N SER A 144 15.35 5.35 -5.96
CA SER A 144 15.07 4.86 -4.60
C SER A 144 13.60 5.07 -4.23
N LEU A 145 13.06 6.28 -4.44
CA LEU A 145 11.65 6.57 -4.18
C LEU A 145 10.71 5.68 -5.01
N SER A 146 10.97 5.48 -6.31
CA SER A 146 10.17 4.54 -7.12
C SER A 146 10.19 3.13 -6.54
N GLY A 147 11.36 2.64 -6.09
CA GLY A 147 11.49 1.33 -5.45
C GLY A 147 10.70 1.23 -4.15
N MET A 148 10.80 2.26 -3.28
CA MET A 148 10.09 2.32 -2.01
C MET A 148 8.57 2.38 -2.23
N LEU A 149 8.08 3.23 -3.15
CA LEU A 149 6.65 3.36 -3.45
C LEU A 149 6.09 2.07 -4.07
N THR A 150 6.86 1.39 -4.93
CA THR A 150 6.51 0.07 -5.44
C THR A 150 6.35 -0.93 -4.30
N ALA A 151 7.30 -0.98 -3.37
CA ALA A 151 7.26 -1.89 -2.23
C ALA A 151 6.13 -1.59 -1.21
N LEU A 152 5.54 -0.38 -1.27
CA LEU A 152 4.40 0.02 -0.44
C LEU A 152 3.04 -0.29 -1.09
N ARG A 153 2.98 -0.84 -2.32
CA ARG A 153 1.69 -1.15 -2.98
C ARG A 153 0.94 -2.25 -2.24
N PRO A 154 -0.39 -2.14 -2.13
CA PRO A 154 -1.21 -3.25 -1.65
C PRO A 154 -1.00 -4.47 -2.56
N GLY A 155 -0.70 -5.61 -1.96
CA GLY A 155 -0.43 -6.85 -2.70
C GLY A 155 1.04 -7.10 -3.05
N GLU A 156 1.89 -6.09 -3.25
CA GLU A 156 3.33 -6.30 -3.45
C GLU A 156 4.10 -6.48 -2.13
N MET A 157 3.56 -5.99 -1.01
CA MET A 157 4.09 -6.28 0.33
C MET A 157 4.12 -7.77 0.65
N LEU A 158 3.36 -8.59 -0.08
CA LEU A 158 3.32 -10.05 0.07
C LEU A 158 4.52 -10.77 -0.55
N ILE A 159 5.43 -10.06 -1.24
CA ILE A 159 6.56 -10.68 -1.95
C ILE A 159 7.89 -10.53 -1.18
N GLN A 160 7.88 -10.27 0.11
CA GLN A 160 9.10 -10.49 0.88
C GLN A 160 9.39 -11.99 0.92
N ARG A 161 10.40 -12.38 0.14
CA ARG A 161 10.91 -13.75 0.07
C ARG A 161 11.48 -14.12 1.44
N GLY A 162 10.76 -14.93 2.20
CA GLY A 162 11.25 -15.41 3.48
C GLY A 162 10.30 -16.43 4.10
N LYS A 163 10.86 -17.24 4.99
CA LYS A 163 10.07 -18.05 5.91
C LYS A 163 9.70 -17.20 7.11
N ALA A 164 8.42 -17.10 7.41
CA ALA A 164 7.93 -16.50 8.64
C ALA A 164 7.77 -17.60 9.70
N SER A 165 8.10 -17.28 10.94
CA SER A 165 7.77 -18.13 12.08
C SER A 165 6.43 -17.69 12.65
N LEU A 166 5.48 -18.60 12.71
CA LEU A 166 4.13 -18.35 13.22
C LEU A 166 3.87 -19.26 14.41
N ARG A 167 3.60 -18.66 15.58
CA ARG A 167 3.14 -19.38 16.76
C ARG A 167 1.61 -19.29 16.85
N LEU A 168 0.97 -20.46 16.85
CA LEU A 168 -0.47 -20.59 16.93
C LEU A 168 -0.88 -21.12 18.30
N GLU A 169 -1.75 -20.38 18.99
CA GLU A 169 -2.33 -20.76 20.26
C GLU A 169 -3.86 -20.71 20.16
N ALA A 170 -4.55 -21.72 20.70
CA ALA A 170 -6.01 -21.72 20.76
C ALA A 170 -6.51 -22.49 21.99
N THR A 171 -7.62 -22.00 22.57
CA THR A 171 -8.34 -22.66 23.65
C THR A 171 -9.82 -22.76 23.27
N PRO A 172 -10.41 -23.96 23.15
CA PRO A 172 -9.75 -25.27 23.22
C PRO A 172 -8.80 -25.50 22.04
N GLN A 173 -7.93 -26.52 22.17
CA GLN A 173 -6.96 -26.86 21.13
C GLN A 173 -7.63 -27.00 19.75
N ALA A 174 -7.02 -26.39 18.73
CA ALA A 174 -7.48 -26.44 17.36
C ALA A 174 -6.54 -27.27 16.48
N GLN A 175 -7.10 -28.02 15.53
CA GLN A 175 -6.32 -28.70 14.49
C GLN A 175 -5.89 -27.67 13.45
N VAL A 176 -4.62 -27.71 13.06
CA VAL A 176 -4.01 -26.75 12.13
C VAL A 176 -3.73 -27.43 10.79
N PHE A 177 -4.17 -26.80 9.71
CA PHE A 177 -3.89 -27.25 8.35
C PHE A 177 -3.14 -26.15 7.59
N LEU A 178 -2.12 -26.52 6.84
CA LEU A 178 -1.37 -25.65 5.94
C LEU A 178 -1.39 -26.27 4.54
N ASP A 179 -1.93 -25.57 3.56
CA ASP A 179 -2.12 -26.08 2.19
C ASP A 179 -2.89 -27.43 2.16
N GLY A 180 -3.91 -27.59 3.01
CA GLY A 180 -4.69 -28.82 3.14
C GLY A 180 -3.97 -29.98 3.85
N ARG A 181 -2.75 -29.78 4.32
CA ARG A 181 -1.98 -30.81 5.06
C ARG A 181 -2.07 -30.54 6.55
N ASP A 182 -2.36 -31.59 7.29
CA ASP A 182 -2.39 -31.56 8.75
C ASP A 182 -0.99 -31.26 9.32
N GLN A 183 -0.89 -30.22 10.14
CA GLN A 183 0.32 -29.78 10.83
C GLN A 183 0.31 -30.12 12.31
N GLY A 184 -0.82 -30.61 12.85
CA GLY A 184 -1.00 -30.92 14.25
C GLY A 184 -1.98 -29.99 14.96
N LYS A 185 -1.87 -29.96 16.30
CA LYS A 185 -2.77 -29.18 17.18
C LYS A 185 -2.03 -28.05 17.86
N THR A 186 -2.77 -26.95 18.14
CA THR A 186 -2.26 -25.86 18.96
C THR A 186 -1.97 -26.31 20.41
N PRO A 187 -0.95 -25.72 21.10
CA PRO A 187 -0.01 -24.73 20.59
C PRO A 187 0.98 -25.31 19.57
N LEU A 188 1.29 -24.58 18.52
CA LEU A 188 2.13 -25.05 17.42
C LEU A 188 2.98 -23.92 16.87
N ASP A 189 4.29 -24.18 16.65
CA ASP A 189 5.20 -23.27 15.95
C ASP A 189 5.38 -23.77 14.52
N LEU A 190 5.05 -22.93 13.55
CA LEU A 190 5.14 -23.22 12.10
C LEU A 190 6.13 -22.29 11.41
N SER A 191 6.91 -22.87 10.49
CA SER A 191 7.67 -22.09 9.51
C SER A 191 6.87 -22.06 8.20
N VAL A 192 6.32 -20.91 7.87
CA VAL A 192 5.44 -20.73 6.71
C VAL A 192 6.09 -19.83 5.65
N ASP A 193 5.76 -20.06 4.38
CA ASP A 193 6.10 -19.10 3.32
C ASP A 193 5.13 -17.92 3.43
N ALA A 194 5.66 -16.72 3.72
CA ALA A 194 4.87 -15.50 3.91
C ALA A 194 3.99 -15.13 2.69
N ARG A 195 4.16 -15.80 1.56
CA ARG A 195 3.37 -15.60 0.34
C ARG A 195 2.12 -16.48 0.27
N LYS A 196 1.95 -17.42 1.19
CA LYS A 196 0.82 -18.36 1.14
C LYS A 196 -0.23 -17.99 2.17
N PRO A 197 -1.53 -18.00 1.78
CA PRO A 197 -2.60 -17.84 2.76
C PRO A 197 -2.57 -19.02 3.73
N LEU A 198 -2.78 -18.72 5.01
CA LEU A 198 -2.92 -19.73 6.06
C LEU A 198 -4.40 -19.95 6.34
N GLU A 199 -4.87 -21.19 6.18
CA GLU A 199 -6.22 -21.58 6.53
C GLU A 199 -6.21 -22.29 7.89
N ILE A 200 -6.98 -21.76 8.85
CA ILE A 200 -7.15 -22.34 10.18
C ILE A 200 -8.59 -22.82 10.32
N PHE A 201 -8.76 -24.13 10.49
CA PHE A 201 -10.07 -24.75 10.70
C PHE A 201 -10.28 -25.08 12.17
N LYS A 202 -11.36 -24.57 12.75
CA LYS A 202 -11.90 -25.04 14.02
C LYS A 202 -13.07 -25.98 13.72
N ARG A 203 -13.04 -27.20 14.25
CA ARG A 203 -14.15 -28.14 14.11
C ARG A 203 -15.40 -27.52 14.72
N GLY A 204 -16.32 -27.05 13.87
CA GLY A 204 -17.64 -26.56 14.30
C GLY A 204 -17.99 -25.12 13.99
N GLN A 205 -17.07 -24.19 13.72
CA GLN A 205 -17.40 -22.80 13.32
C GLN A 205 -16.22 -22.02 12.80
N VAL A 206 -16.43 -21.33 11.68
CA VAL A 206 -15.71 -20.20 11.11
C VAL A 206 -14.31 -20.49 10.57
N ASN A 207 -14.17 -20.33 9.26
CA ASN A 207 -12.88 -20.25 8.57
C ASN A 207 -12.26 -18.89 8.86
N TYR A 208 -11.10 -18.87 9.49
CA TYR A 208 -10.28 -17.66 9.59
C TYR A 208 -9.23 -17.69 8.48
N PHE A 209 -9.25 -16.70 7.59
CA PHE A 209 -8.17 -16.45 6.65
C PHE A 209 -7.24 -15.42 7.30
N LEU A 210 -6.04 -15.86 7.68
CA LEU A 210 -4.96 -14.95 8.09
C LEU A 210 -4.13 -14.65 6.85
N ASN A 211 -4.20 -13.41 6.38
CA ASN A 211 -3.29 -12.92 5.37
C ASN A 211 -2.01 -12.46 6.08
N LEU A 212 -0.95 -13.27 6.01
CA LEU A 212 0.33 -13.00 6.68
C LEU A 212 1.16 -11.92 5.97
N GLY A 213 0.55 -11.08 5.14
CA GLY A 213 1.20 -9.92 4.54
C GLY A 213 1.52 -8.87 5.59
N GLY A 214 2.76 -8.88 6.08
CA GLY A 214 3.32 -7.74 6.79
C GLY A 214 3.21 -7.74 8.30
N ILE A 215 3.71 -8.78 8.96
CA ILE A 215 4.14 -8.67 10.37
C ILE A 215 5.67 -8.62 10.35
N GLN A 216 6.24 -7.45 10.56
CA GLN A 216 7.56 -7.23 11.15
C GLN A 216 7.38 -6.51 12.45
#